data_54f329ca80937b3cf0ed27234b4601c0
#
_entry.id   54f329ca80937b3cf0ed27234b4601c0
#
_cell.length_a   1.000
_cell.length_b   1.000
_cell.length_c   1.000
_cell.angle_alpha   90.00
_cell.angle_beta   90.00
_cell.angle_gamma   90.00
#
_symmetry.space_group_name_H-M   'P 1'
#
loop_
_entity.id
_entity.type
_entity.pdbx_description
1 polymer ?
#
loop_
_entity_poly.entity_id
_entity_poly.type
_entity_poly.pdbx_seq_one_letter_code
_entity_poly.pdbx_strand_id
1 'polypeptide(L)'
;NKHNLTHDEAKDKVYPILRAEEGKLHWYCLDYWQKIFELDIAQLKEDVSHLIQIHPFVLEFLDQAKAHNKRIYLVTNAHRKTIQLKMRVTNLEDYFDDIITSHDYGVAKEDQGFWHKLDESINLDKAKSVFFDDSAHVLKSAKKFGIGTVVAISKPSSKIKTKTIEGFINIETFEQAIPVKPH
;
A
#
# COMPACT_ATOMS: atom_id res chain seq x y z
N ASN A 1 -8.39 0.34 -28.18
CA ASN A 1 -8.05 1.77 -28.11
C ASN A 1 -9.34 2.62 -28.23
N LYS A 2 -10.06 2.83 -27.07
CA LYS A 2 -11.37 3.49 -27.02
C LYS A 2 -11.37 4.92 -27.60
N HIS A 3 -10.23 5.61 -27.56
CA HIS A 3 -10.11 7.02 -27.93
C HIS A 3 -9.25 7.26 -29.18
N ASN A 4 -8.84 6.21 -29.90
CA ASN A 4 -7.98 6.27 -31.08
C ASN A 4 -6.71 7.13 -30.93
N LEU A 5 -6.18 7.21 -29.69
CA LEU A 5 -4.95 7.94 -29.36
C LEU A 5 -3.73 7.04 -29.52
N THR A 6 -2.64 7.61 -29.93
CA THR A 6 -1.32 6.99 -29.78
C THR A 6 -0.96 6.91 -28.29
N HIS A 7 0.07 6.11 -27.95
CA HIS A 7 0.53 5.96 -26.57
C HIS A 7 1.01 7.29 -25.97
N ASP A 8 1.71 8.10 -26.76
CA ASP A 8 2.25 9.38 -26.29
C ASP A 8 1.14 10.44 -26.14
N GLU A 9 0.21 10.54 -27.09
CA GLU A 9 -0.97 11.40 -26.95
C GLU A 9 -1.83 11.02 -25.74
N ALA A 10 -1.95 9.71 -25.44
CA ALA A 10 -2.67 9.26 -24.26
C ALA A 10 -1.93 9.68 -22.96
N LYS A 11 -0.60 9.56 -22.91
CA LYS A 11 0.22 10.03 -21.78
C LYS A 11 0.05 11.52 -21.53
N ASP A 12 0.17 12.33 -22.58
CA ASP A 12 0.10 13.78 -22.47
C ASP A 12 -1.26 14.26 -21.96
N LYS A 13 -2.35 13.55 -22.30
CA LYS A 13 -3.69 13.84 -21.79
C LYS A 13 -3.93 13.32 -20.37
N VAL A 14 -3.47 12.11 -20.06
CA VAL A 14 -3.82 11.41 -18.82
C VAL A 14 -2.93 11.86 -17.65
N TYR A 15 -1.63 12.04 -17.86
CA TYR A 15 -0.70 12.35 -16.77
C TYR A 15 -1.00 13.66 -16.02
N PRO A 16 -1.35 14.78 -16.67
CA PRO A 16 -1.73 15.98 -15.93
C PRO A 16 -2.95 15.78 -15.01
N ILE A 17 -3.93 15.00 -15.50
CA ILE A 17 -5.16 14.70 -14.74
C ILE A 17 -4.82 13.82 -13.53
N LEU A 18 -3.99 12.79 -13.73
CA LEU A 18 -3.53 11.94 -12.65
C LEU A 18 -2.77 12.76 -11.58
N ARG A 19 -1.78 13.54 -11.99
CA ARG A 19 -0.93 14.33 -11.07
C ARG A 19 -1.71 15.33 -10.22
N ALA A 20 -2.80 15.90 -10.75
CA ALA A 20 -3.66 16.82 -10.00
C ALA A 20 -4.32 16.17 -8.76
N GLU A 21 -4.43 14.85 -8.75
CA GLU A 21 -5.02 14.08 -7.63
C GLU A 21 -3.96 13.37 -6.76
N GLU A 22 -2.68 13.51 -7.06
CA GLU A 22 -1.60 12.86 -6.31
C GLU A 22 -1.65 13.26 -4.82
N GLY A 23 -1.53 12.26 -3.93
CA GLY A 23 -1.63 12.46 -2.48
C GLY A 23 -3.05 12.58 -1.91
N LYS A 24 -4.08 12.64 -2.76
CA LYS A 24 -5.49 12.64 -2.35
C LYS A 24 -6.08 11.23 -2.45
N LEU A 25 -7.20 11.01 -1.75
CA LEU A 25 -7.88 9.70 -1.80
C LEU A 25 -8.32 9.32 -3.23
N HIS A 26 -8.70 10.29 -4.07
CA HIS A 26 -9.10 10.06 -5.45
C HIS A 26 -8.00 9.41 -6.31
N TRP A 27 -6.72 9.71 -6.04
CA TRP A 27 -5.58 9.06 -6.69
C TRP A 27 -5.65 7.52 -6.63
N TYR A 28 -6.17 6.99 -5.54
CA TYR A 28 -6.25 5.56 -5.27
C TYR A 28 -7.60 4.93 -5.62
N CYS A 29 -8.60 5.76 -5.98
CA CYS A 29 -9.99 5.33 -6.18
C CYS A 29 -10.24 4.84 -7.61
N LEU A 30 -10.52 3.53 -7.77
CA LEU A 30 -10.83 2.97 -9.09
C LEU A 30 -12.11 3.55 -9.68
N ASP A 31 -13.14 3.71 -8.86
CA ASP A 31 -14.46 4.21 -9.32
C ASP A 31 -14.37 5.66 -9.78
N TYR A 32 -13.51 6.48 -9.13
CA TYR A 32 -13.21 7.83 -9.59
C TYR A 32 -12.58 7.83 -11.00
N TRP A 33 -11.52 7.04 -11.19
CA TRP A 33 -10.83 6.97 -12.48
C TRP A 33 -11.68 6.32 -13.57
N GLN A 34 -12.50 5.32 -13.23
CA GLN A 34 -13.45 4.73 -14.14
C GLN A 34 -14.41 5.79 -14.70
N LYS A 35 -14.93 6.68 -13.84
CA LYS A 35 -15.81 7.79 -14.22
C LYS A 35 -15.08 8.82 -15.10
N ILE A 36 -13.85 9.20 -14.72
CA ILE A 36 -13.07 10.24 -15.45
C ILE A 36 -12.66 9.76 -16.84
N PHE A 37 -12.21 8.52 -16.97
CA PHE A 37 -11.72 7.99 -18.23
C PHE A 37 -12.74 7.15 -19.01
N GLU A 38 -13.90 6.92 -18.42
CA GLU A 38 -14.95 6.03 -18.96
C GLU A 38 -14.40 4.65 -19.35
N LEU A 39 -13.48 4.11 -18.56
CA LEU A 39 -12.85 2.82 -18.74
C LEU A 39 -13.15 1.91 -17.57
N ASP A 40 -13.35 0.61 -17.80
CA ASP A 40 -13.43 -0.36 -16.73
C ASP A 40 -12.02 -0.63 -16.16
N ILE A 41 -11.62 0.21 -15.17
CA ILE A 41 -10.31 0.12 -14.55
C ILE A 41 -10.17 -1.16 -13.73
N ALA A 42 -11.27 -1.70 -13.19
CA ALA A 42 -11.25 -2.97 -12.46
C ALA A 42 -10.93 -4.12 -13.42
N GLN A 43 -11.58 -4.18 -14.60
CA GLN A 43 -11.28 -5.18 -15.61
C GLN A 43 -9.83 -5.06 -16.13
N LEU A 44 -9.34 -3.85 -16.38
CA LEU A 44 -7.95 -3.65 -16.80
C LEU A 44 -6.94 -4.18 -15.76
N LYS A 45 -7.27 -4.11 -14.46
CA LYS A 45 -6.44 -4.72 -13.39
C LYS A 45 -6.53 -6.25 -13.40
N GLU A 46 -7.71 -6.82 -13.65
CA GLU A 46 -7.87 -8.27 -13.84
C GLU A 46 -7.02 -8.78 -15.00
N ASP A 47 -7.03 -8.11 -16.13
CA ASP A 47 -6.28 -8.50 -17.34
C ASP A 47 -4.77 -8.61 -17.09
N VAL A 48 -4.25 -7.83 -16.13
CA VAL A 48 -2.83 -7.85 -15.72
C VAL A 48 -2.59 -8.54 -14.38
N SER A 49 -3.56 -9.26 -13.85
CA SER A 49 -3.48 -9.93 -12.54
C SER A 49 -2.33 -10.93 -12.44
N HIS A 50 -1.95 -11.55 -13.58
CA HIS A 50 -0.79 -12.44 -13.69
C HIS A 50 0.55 -11.77 -13.35
N LEU A 51 0.61 -10.45 -13.29
CA LEU A 51 1.79 -9.68 -12.87
C LEU A 51 1.87 -9.44 -11.36
N ILE A 52 0.81 -9.82 -10.63
CA ILE A 52 0.79 -9.68 -9.17
C ILE A 52 1.69 -10.77 -8.57
N GLN A 53 2.68 -10.35 -7.79
CA GLN A 53 3.61 -11.25 -7.12
C GLN A 53 3.81 -10.82 -5.68
N ILE A 54 4.06 -11.80 -4.80
CA ILE A 54 4.46 -11.55 -3.42
C ILE A 54 5.92 -11.10 -3.42
N HIS A 55 6.23 -10.06 -2.66
CA HIS A 55 7.60 -9.60 -2.49
C HIS A 55 8.45 -10.69 -1.79
N PRO A 56 9.73 -10.85 -2.12
CA PRO A 56 10.59 -11.87 -1.52
C PRO A 56 10.59 -11.81 0.02
N PHE A 57 10.60 -12.98 0.66
CA PHE A 57 10.61 -13.20 2.10
C PHE A 57 9.38 -12.68 2.88
N VAL A 58 8.32 -12.22 2.20
CA VAL A 58 7.09 -11.77 2.87
C VAL A 58 6.42 -12.92 3.60
N LEU A 59 6.31 -14.11 2.99
CA LEU A 59 5.67 -15.26 3.63
C LEU A 59 6.40 -15.68 4.90
N GLU A 60 7.73 -15.81 4.84
CA GLU A 60 8.56 -16.16 6.01
C GLU A 60 8.44 -15.10 7.12
N PHE A 61 8.41 -13.83 6.77
CA PHE A 61 8.19 -12.75 7.73
C PHE A 61 6.82 -12.86 8.41
N LEU A 62 5.75 -13.08 7.63
CA LEU A 62 4.39 -13.20 8.15
C LEU A 62 4.22 -14.45 9.01
N ASP A 63 4.80 -15.59 8.61
CA ASP A 63 4.81 -16.83 9.40
C ASP A 63 5.47 -16.62 10.75
N GLN A 64 6.64 -15.96 10.79
CA GLN A 64 7.32 -15.65 12.03
C GLN A 64 6.54 -14.67 12.90
N ALA A 65 5.94 -13.66 12.30
CA ALA A 65 5.11 -12.71 13.04
C ALA A 65 3.90 -13.42 13.70
N LYS A 66 3.23 -14.33 13.00
CA LYS A 66 2.17 -15.17 13.57
C LYS A 66 2.68 -16.08 14.67
N ALA A 67 3.81 -16.77 14.46
CA ALA A 67 4.42 -17.65 15.46
C ALA A 67 4.76 -16.91 16.77
N HIS A 68 5.01 -15.61 16.71
CA HIS A 68 5.24 -14.74 17.87
C HIS A 68 3.99 -13.99 18.34
N ASN A 69 2.80 -14.42 17.93
CA ASN A 69 1.51 -13.83 18.31
C ASN A 69 1.43 -12.31 18.06
N LYS A 70 2.05 -11.83 16.95
CA LYS A 70 1.91 -10.43 16.55
C LYS A 70 0.57 -10.22 15.88
N ARG A 71 -0.09 -9.09 16.19
CA ARG A 71 -1.21 -8.63 15.38
C ARG A 71 -0.70 -8.06 14.06
N ILE A 72 -1.26 -8.51 12.96
CA ILE A 72 -0.80 -8.16 11.61
C ILE A 72 -1.96 -7.48 10.86
N TYR A 73 -1.76 -6.24 10.48
CA TYR A 73 -2.74 -5.45 9.74
C TYR A 73 -2.22 -5.07 8.36
N LEU A 74 -3.02 -5.29 7.33
CA LEU A 74 -2.77 -4.70 6.02
C LEU A 74 -3.43 -3.33 5.96
N VAL A 75 -2.62 -2.26 5.96
CA VAL A 75 -3.09 -0.87 5.94
C VAL A 75 -2.71 -0.23 4.62
N THR A 76 -3.68 0.15 3.78
CA THR A 76 -3.42 0.52 2.40
C THR A 76 -4.27 1.67 1.89
N ASN A 77 -3.72 2.46 0.93
CA ASN A 77 -4.50 3.41 0.16
C ASN A 77 -5.28 2.77 -1.01
N ALA A 78 -4.98 1.51 -1.35
CA ALA A 78 -5.60 0.86 -2.48
C ALA A 78 -7.12 0.69 -2.30
N HIS A 79 -7.87 0.89 -3.39
CA HIS A 79 -9.31 0.65 -3.42
C HIS A 79 -9.65 -0.80 -3.09
N ARG A 80 -10.78 -1.03 -2.39
CA ARG A 80 -11.21 -2.38 -1.92
C ARG A 80 -11.21 -3.42 -3.05
N LYS A 81 -11.70 -3.09 -4.23
CA LYS A 81 -11.65 -3.98 -5.40
C LYS A 81 -10.23 -4.42 -5.78
N THR A 82 -9.24 -3.51 -5.66
CA THR A 82 -7.82 -3.86 -5.90
C THR A 82 -7.28 -4.83 -4.84
N ILE A 83 -7.68 -4.64 -3.59
CA ILE A 83 -7.26 -5.52 -2.50
C ILE A 83 -7.87 -6.91 -2.66
N GLN A 84 -9.16 -7.00 -2.96
CA GLN A 84 -9.83 -8.27 -3.23
C GLN A 84 -9.13 -9.07 -4.34
N LEU A 85 -8.78 -8.40 -5.45
CA LEU A 85 -7.99 -9.01 -6.52
C LEU A 85 -6.63 -9.52 -6.01
N LYS A 86 -5.89 -8.69 -5.28
CA LYS A 86 -4.58 -9.07 -4.75
C LYS A 86 -4.68 -10.25 -3.78
N MET A 87 -5.61 -10.22 -2.83
CA MET A 87 -5.79 -11.32 -1.86
C MET A 87 -6.16 -12.62 -2.55
N ARG A 88 -7.06 -12.59 -3.54
CA ARG A 88 -7.42 -13.77 -4.34
C ARG A 88 -6.23 -14.37 -5.09
N VAL A 89 -5.35 -13.53 -5.67
CA VAL A 89 -4.18 -14.00 -6.43
C VAL A 89 -3.06 -14.50 -5.52
N THR A 90 -2.86 -13.87 -4.37
CA THR A 90 -1.73 -14.15 -3.48
C THR A 90 -2.06 -15.11 -2.33
N ASN A 91 -3.35 -15.33 -2.03
CA ASN A 91 -3.83 -16.09 -0.87
C ASN A 91 -3.26 -15.59 0.47
N LEU A 92 -3.07 -14.26 0.60
CA LEU A 92 -2.48 -13.66 1.82
C LEU A 92 -3.53 -13.24 2.86
N GLU A 93 -4.82 -13.33 2.56
CA GLU A 93 -5.89 -12.80 3.42
C GLU A 93 -5.83 -13.33 4.84
N ASP A 94 -5.60 -14.64 5.00
CA ASP A 94 -5.55 -15.32 6.31
C ASP A 94 -4.34 -14.96 7.19
N TYR A 95 -3.38 -14.21 6.65
CA TYR A 95 -2.26 -13.69 7.42
C TYR A 95 -2.64 -12.48 8.26
N PHE A 96 -3.66 -11.73 7.86
CA PHE A 96 -4.02 -10.46 8.47
C PHE A 96 -5.16 -10.59 9.47
N ASP A 97 -5.01 -9.97 10.64
CA ASP A 97 -6.10 -9.83 11.61
C ASP A 97 -7.19 -8.90 11.07
N ASP A 98 -6.80 -7.90 10.26
CA ASP A 98 -7.74 -7.07 9.49
C ASP A 98 -7.06 -6.43 8.28
N ILE A 99 -7.88 -6.07 7.27
CA ILE A 99 -7.46 -5.39 6.05
C ILE A 99 -8.20 -4.06 5.94
N ILE A 100 -7.47 -2.98 6.20
CA ILE A 100 -8.00 -1.62 6.34
C ILE A 100 -7.56 -0.79 5.14
N THR A 101 -8.52 -0.25 4.41
CA THR A 101 -8.24 0.65 3.30
C THR A 101 -8.52 2.11 3.70
N SER A 102 -7.80 3.04 3.10
CA SER A 102 -8.06 4.47 3.29
C SER A 102 -9.50 4.88 2.87
N HIS A 103 -10.11 4.09 1.98
CA HIS A 103 -11.49 4.29 1.55
C HIS A 103 -12.52 4.00 2.65
N ASP A 104 -12.20 3.12 3.61
CA ASP A 104 -13.07 2.84 4.77
C ASP A 104 -13.21 4.07 5.68
N TYR A 105 -12.16 4.90 5.70
CA TYR A 105 -12.11 6.12 6.51
C TYR A 105 -12.39 7.40 5.72
N GLY A 106 -12.40 7.33 4.38
CA GLY A 106 -12.55 8.49 3.49
C GLY A 106 -11.35 9.44 3.48
N VAL A 107 -10.18 8.99 3.95
CA VAL A 107 -8.97 9.80 4.12
C VAL A 107 -7.74 8.99 3.75
N ALA A 108 -6.82 9.55 2.94
CA ALA A 108 -5.58 8.87 2.53
C ALA A 108 -4.56 8.79 3.68
N LYS A 109 -3.63 7.80 3.64
CA LYS A 109 -2.58 7.59 4.67
C LYS A 109 -1.62 8.77 4.82
N GLU A 110 -1.54 9.63 3.85
CA GLU A 110 -0.76 10.87 3.88
C GLU A 110 -1.31 11.88 4.89
N ASP A 111 -2.62 11.83 5.20
CA ASP A 111 -3.31 12.71 6.13
C ASP A 111 -3.30 12.13 7.56
N GLN A 112 -3.15 13.00 8.57
CA GLN A 112 -3.16 12.60 9.98
C GLN A 112 -4.52 12.05 10.43
N GLY A 113 -5.62 12.50 9.82
CA GLY A 113 -6.96 12.00 10.10
C GLY A 113 -7.10 10.50 9.85
N PHE A 114 -6.35 9.94 8.88
CA PHE A 114 -6.31 8.49 8.67
C PHE A 114 -5.79 7.75 9.91
N TRP A 115 -4.66 8.19 10.46
CA TRP A 115 -3.99 7.54 11.58
C TRP A 115 -4.80 7.62 12.87
N HIS A 116 -5.51 8.74 13.09
CA HIS A 116 -6.43 8.86 14.23
C HIS A 116 -7.58 7.86 14.14
N LYS A 117 -8.21 7.73 12.97
CA LYS A 117 -9.27 6.75 12.73
C LYS A 117 -8.78 5.30 12.85
N LEU A 118 -7.55 5.04 12.35
CA LEU A 118 -6.92 3.73 12.52
C LEU A 118 -6.73 3.40 14.00
N ASP A 119 -6.19 4.32 14.79
CA ASP A 119 -5.99 4.16 16.24
C ASP A 119 -7.31 3.87 16.97
N GLU A 120 -8.34 4.64 16.67
CA GLU A 120 -9.69 4.44 17.21
C GLU A 120 -10.28 3.06 16.86
N SER A 121 -10.01 2.55 15.65
CA SER A 121 -10.59 1.29 15.17
C SER A 121 -9.91 0.04 15.74
N ILE A 122 -8.58 0.06 15.93
CA ILE A 122 -7.81 -1.13 16.32
C ILE A 122 -7.10 -1.02 17.68
N ASN A 123 -7.27 0.10 18.38
CA ASN A 123 -6.59 0.41 19.64
C ASN A 123 -5.08 0.16 19.52
N LEU A 124 -4.41 0.98 18.73
CA LEU A 124 -3.03 0.81 18.30
C LEU A 124 -2.05 1.12 19.43
N ASP A 125 -1.21 0.15 19.83
CA ASP A 125 -0.04 0.44 20.67
C ASP A 125 1.07 1.04 19.81
N LYS A 126 1.06 2.37 19.69
CA LYS A 126 1.99 3.10 18.83
C LYS A 126 3.45 2.79 19.12
N ALA A 127 3.82 2.69 20.39
CA ALA A 127 5.22 2.49 20.81
C ALA A 127 5.75 1.09 20.42
N LYS A 128 4.87 0.08 20.35
CA LYS A 128 5.21 -1.30 19.98
C LYS A 128 4.89 -1.62 18.51
N SER A 129 4.34 -0.67 17.76
CA SER A 129 3.98 -0.88 16.37
C SER A 129 5.16 -0.67 15.44
N VAL A 130 5.24 -1.53 14.43
CA VAL A 130 6.15 -1.38 13.29
C VAL A 130 5.31 -1.18 12.03
N PHE A 131 5.63 -0.16 11.25
CA PHE A 131 4.93 0.15 10.01
C PHE A 131 5.90 0.11 8.83
N PHE A 132 5.52 -0.60 7.77
CA PHE A 132 6.28 -0.74 6.53
C PHE A 132 5.54 -0.07 5.38
N ASP A 133 6.22 0.77 4.60
CA ASP A 133 5.66 1.41 3.41
C ASP A 133 6.77 1.82 2.43
N ASP A 134 6.43 2.06 1.17
CA ASP A 134 7.36 2.51 0.13
C ASP A 134 7.21 4.00 -0.22
N SER A 135 6.18 4.66 0.32
CA SER A 135 5.89 6.08 0.09
C SER A 135 6.51 6.96 1.17
N ALA A 136 7.42 7.85 0.78
CA ALA A 136 8.04 8.82 1.69
C ALA A 136 7.01 9.72 2.40
N HIS A 137 5.91 10.08 1.73
CA HIS A 137 4.85 10.91 2.32
C HIS A 137 4.07 10.14 3.38
N VAL A 138 3.73 8.88 3.12
CA VAL A 138 3.05 8.00 4.08
C VAL A 138 3.94 7.72 5.30
N LEU A 139 5.22 7.39 5.08
CA LEU A 139 6.19 7.16 6.16
C LEU A 139 6.35 8.38 7.07
N LYS A 140 6.43 9.59 6.48
CA LYS A 140 6.47 10.85 7.25
C LYS A 140 5.19 11.06 8.06
N SER A 141 4.04 10.74 7.48
CA SER A 141 2.74 10.84 8.14
C SER A 141 2.65 9.87 9.33
N ALA A 142 3.04 8.60 9.15
CA ALA A 142 3.08 7.60 10.22
C ALA A 142 4.02 7.99 11.37
N LYS A 143 5.22 8.48 11.03
CA LYS A 143 6.21 8.96 12.01
C LYS A 143 5.69 10.17 12.79
N LYS A 144 5.05 11.13 12.11
CA LYS A 144 4.43 12.30 12.75
C LYS A 144 3.29 11.90 13.70
N PHE A 145 2.53 10.87 13.36
CA PHE A 145 1.49 10.32 14.23
C PHE A 145 2.04 9.63 15.49
N GLY A 146 3.29 9.20 15.47
CA GLY A 146 3.99 8.59 16.62
C GLY A 146 4.11 7.07 16.56
N ILE A 147 4.03 6.46 15.37
CA ILE A 147 4.37 5.02 15.22
C ILE A 147 5.82 4.80 15.65
N GLY A 148 6.04 3.83 16.56
CA GLY A 148 7.31 3.59 17.23
C GLY A 148 8.44 3.22 16.27
N THR A 149 8.18 2.36 15.30
CA THR A 149 9.16 2.02 14.26
C THR A 149 8.54 2.15 12.88
N VAL A 150 9.17 2.96 12.02
CA VAL A 150 8.72 3.19 10.64
C VAL A 150 9.84 2.77 9.69
N VAL A 151 9.56 1.82 8.82
CA VAL A 151 10.53 1.17 7.92
C VAL A 151 10.14 1.42 6.46
N ALA A 152 11.09 1.90 5.69
CA ALA A 152 10.94 2.15 4.26
C ALA A 152 11.28 0.90 3.46
N ILE A 153 10.38 0.49 2.55
CA ILE A 153 10.67 -0.50 1.51
C ILE A 153 11.33 0.23 0.34
N SER A 154 12.65 0.12 0.23
CA SER A 154 13.45 0.87 -0.76
C SER A 154 13.39 0.28 -2.17
N LYS A 155 12.90 -0.96 -2.31
CA LYS A 155 12.72 -1.68 -3.58
C LYS A 155 11.36 -2.36 -3.65
N PRO A 156 10.26 -1.60 -3.81
CA PRO A 156 8.89 -2.14 -3.74
C PRO A 156 8.51 -3.03 -4.93
N SER A 157 9.35 -3.13 -5.95
CA SER A 157 9.14 -3.96 -7.15
C SER A 157 10.47 -4.37 -7.77
N SER A 158 10.52 -5.57 -8.34
CA SER A 158 11.68 -6.07 -9.10
C SER A 158 12.04 -5.18 -10.31
N LYS A 159 11.10 -4.39 -10.82
CA LYS A 159 11.27 -3.49 -11.97
C LYS A 159 11.77 -2.09 -11.60
N ILE A 160 11.80 -1.76 -10.31
CA ILE A 160 12.19 -0.43 -9.82
C ILE A 160 13.60 -0.51 -9.23
N LYS A 161 14.43 0.48 -9.53
CA LYS A 161 15.74 0.62 -8.89
C LYS A 161 15.55 0.93 -7.40
N THR A 162 16.42 0.38 -6.55
CA THR A 162 16.47 0.71 -5.13
C THR A 162 16.57 2.22 -4.93
N LYS A 163 15.69 2.76 -4.08
CA LYS A 163 15.67 4.17 -3.73
C LYS A 163 15.60 4.33 -2.22
N THR A 164 16.71 4.72 -1.61
CA THR A 164 16.76 5.04 -0.19
C THR A 164 15.85 6.23 0.14
N ILE A 165 15.05 6.09 1.17
CA ILE A 165 14.22 7.17 1.73
C ILE A 165 14.93 7.68 2.98
N GLU A 166 15.46 8.91 2.90
CA GLU A 166 16.22 9.52 3.98
C GLU A 166 15.41 9.70 5.27
N GLY A 167 16.05 9.47 6.41
CA GLY A 167 15.45 9.64 7.73
C GLY A 167 14.64 8.45 8.22
N PHE A 168 14.70 7.31 7.50
CA PHE A 168 14.05 6.05 7.86
C PHE A 168 15.02 4.86 7.82
N ILE A 169 14.68 3.80 8.53
CA ILE A 169 15.29 2.48 8.32
C ILE A 169 14.84 2.02 6.93
N ASN A 170 15.77 1.60 6.08
CA ASN A 170 15.47 1.13 4.74
C ASN A 170 15.76 -0.36 4.62
N ILE A 171 14.84 -1.11 4.05
CA ILE A 171 15.03 -2.51 3.66
C ILE A 171 14.68 -2.70 2.19
N GLU A 172 15.39 -3.58 1.49
CA GLU A 172 15.08 -3.95 0.11
C GLU A 172 14.11 -5.13 0.06
N THR A 173 14.26 -6.07 0.99
CA THR A 173 13.41 -7.26 1.12
C THR A 173 13.08 -7.51 2.59
N PHE A 174 12.03 -8.30 2.85
CA PHE A 174 11.63 -8.68 4.21
C PHE A 174 12.63 -9.63 4.90
N GLU A 175 13.61 -10.19 4.18
CA GLU A 175 14.75 -10.91 4.79
C GLU A 175 15.45 -10.06 5.85
N GLN A 176 15.58 -8.76 5.60
CA GLN A 176 16.22 -7.82 6.53
C GLN A 176 15.37 -7.50 7.78
N ALA A 177 14.12 -7.93 7.79
CA ALA A 177 13.21 -7.84 8.94
C ALA A 177 13.06 -9.17 9.70
N ILE A 178 13.77 -10.20 9.28
CA ILE A 178 13.86 -11.52 9.92
C ILE A 178 15.18 -11.61 10.71
N PRO A 179 15.21 -12.26 11.89
CA PRO A 179 14.08 -12.88 12.60
C PRO A 179 13.18 -11.86 13.30
N VAL A 180 11.86 -12.14 13.26
CA VAL A 180 10.90 -11.40 14.08
C VAL A 180 11.13 -11.74 15.54
N LYS A 181 11.41 -10.73 16.37
CA LYS A 181 11.70 -10.95 17.80
C LYS A 181 10.42 -11.08 18.62
N PRO A 182 10.37 -12.00 19.59
CA PRO A 182 9.33 -11.97 20.63
C PRO A 182 9.41 -10.66 21.42
N HIS A 183 8.31 -10.29 22.06
CA HIS A 183 8.27 -9.12 22.97
C HIS A 183 8.84 -9.48 24.32
#